data_6a413955b5528e7887fb9e7311c7a1da
#
_entry.id   6a413955b5528e7887fb9e7311c7a1da
#
_cell.length_a   1.000
_cell.length_b   1.000
_cell.length_c   1.000
_cell.angle_alpha   90.00
_cell.angle_beta   90.00
_cell.angle_gamma   90.00
#
_symmetry.space_group_name_H-M   'P 1'
#
loop_
_entity.id
_entity.type
_entity.pdbx_description
1 polymer ?
#
loop_
_entity_poly.entity_id
_entity_poly.type
_entity_poly.pdbx_seq_one_letter_code
_entity_poly.pdbx_strand_id
1 'polypeptide(L)'
;SGWGRVVLVASEDALQPYTDEMPYCAAKAAVLNLAKNLSKAYAKDGVLINSVSPAFIASPMTDAMMQKRAEKMDVEVDQAIDSFLDNERPHLELQRRGKVQEVAAVITFLCSQQSSFVVGSNYRVDGGSVASVAV
;
A
#
# COMPACT_ATOMS: atom_id res chain seq x y z
N SER A 1 -9.83 16.08 -22.80
CA SER A 1 -9.11 17.29 -22.37
C SER A 1 -7.60 17.15 -22.47
N GLY A 2 -7.06 15.95 -22.61
CA GLY A 2 -5.61 15.72 -22.69
C GLY A 2 -4.87 15.84 -21.34
N TRP A 3 -5.58 15.78 -20.23
CA TRP A 3 -4.98 15.77 -18.89
C TRP A 3 -5.79 14.90 -17.97
N GLY A 4 -5.12 14.07 -17.20
CA GLY A 4 -5.76 13.26 -16.17
C GLY A 4 -4.74 12.60 -15.26
N ARG A 5 -5.18 12.27 -14.07
CA ARG A 5 -4.40 11.51 -13.08
C ARG A 5 -5.27 10.41 -12.50
N VAL A 6 -4.74 9.19 -12.49
CA VAL A 6 -5.40 8.04 -11.89
C VAL A 6 -4.41 7.35 -10.97
N VAL A 7 -4.84 7.06 -9.75
CA VAL A 7 -4.03 6.33 -8.77
C VAL A 7 -4.81 5.10 -8.33
N LEU A 8 -4.23 3.92 -8.58
CA LEU A 8 -4.81 2.68 -8.08
C LEU A 8 -4.15 2.32 -6.75
N VAL A 9 -4.99 1.94 -5.78
CA VAL A 9 -4.51 1.57 -4.45
C VAL A 9 -4.32 0.07 -4.41
N ALA A 10 -3.06 -0.35 -4.33
CA ALA A 10 -2.69 -1.75 -4.16
C ALA A 10 -2.41 -2.05 -2.68
N SER A 11 -1.36 -2.77 -2.40
CA SER A 11 -0.94 -3.13 -1.04
C SER A 11 0.48 -3.66 -1.08
N GLU A 12 1.18 -3.66 0.05
CA GLU A 12 2.44 -4.39 0.19
C GLU A 12 2.30 -5.87 -0.18
N ASP A 13 1.12 -6.44 0.08
CA ASP A 13 0.81 -7.83 -0.22
C ASP A 13 0.96 -8.18 -1.70
N ALA A 14 0.85 -7.20 -2.58
CA ALA A 14 1.07 -7.38 -4.01
C ALA A 14 2.55 -7.68 -4.34
N LEU A 15 3.46 -7.21 -3.50
CA LEU A 15 4.92 -7.29 -3.69
C LEU A 15 5.57 -8.29 -2.74
N GLN A 16 4.99 -8.49 -1.56
CA GLN A 16 5.50 -9.35 -0.50
C GLN A 16 4.34 -10.20 0.00
N PRO A 17 4.13 -11.40 -0.60
CA PRO A 17 2.94 -12.19 -0.30
C PRO A 17 3.01 -12.86 1.07
N TYR A 18 1.83 -13.07 1.64
CA TYR A 18 1.63 -13.76 2.90
C TYR A 18 0.71 -14.95 2.67
N THR A 19 1.10 -16.14 3.13
CA THR A 19 0.40 -17.38 2.80
C THR A 19 -1.01 -17.46 3.35
N ASP A 20 -1.30 -16.79 4.44
CA ASP A 20 -2.64 -16.69 5.03
C ASP A 20 -3.54 -15.65 4.36
N GLU A 21 -3.00 -14.91 3.40
CA GLU A 21 -3.70 -13.85 2.67
C GLU A 21 -3.62 -14.06 1.15
N MET A 22 -3.47 -15.30 0.68
CA MET A 22 -3.22 -15.60 -0.74
C MET A 22 -4.18 -14.93 -1.72
N PRO A 23 -5.51 -15.01 -1.55
CA PRO A 23 -6.43 -14.39 -2.50
C PRO A 23 -6.27 -12.86 -2.56
N TYR A 24 -6.07 -12.24 -1.42
CA TYR A 24 -5.85 -10.79 -1.32
C TYR A 24 -4.54 -10.39 -2.00
N CYS A 25 -3.46 -11.14 -1.75
CA CYS A 25 -2.16 -10.92 -2.38
C CYS A 25 -2.27 -11.00 -3.91
N ALA A 26 -2.92 -12.04 -4.42
CA ALA A 26 -3.12 -12.23 -5.85
C ALA A 26 -3.95 -11.09 -6.47
N ALA A 27 -5.03 -10.68 -5.80
CA ALA A 27 -5.89 -9.60 -6.26
C ALA A 27 -5.12 -8.27 -6.31
N LYS A 28 -4.31 -7.98 -5.31
CA LYS A 28 -3.52 -6.74 -5.27
C LYS A 28 -2.36 -6.76 -6.27
N ALA A 29 -1.76 -7.91 -6.54
CA ALA A 29 -0.78 -8.06 -7.62
C ALA A 29 -1.42 -7.77 -8.98
N ALA A 30 -2.66 -8.22 -9.19
CA ALA A 30 -3.42 -7.91 -10.40
C ALA A 30 -3.66 -6.40 -10.55
N VAL A 31 -3.90 -5.68 -9.47
CA VAL A 31 -4.04 -4.21 -9.49
C VAL A 31 -2.77 -3.55 -10.01
N LEU A 32 -1.59 -3.99 -9.57
CA LEU A 32 -0.30 -3.45 -10.06
C LEU A 32 -0.12 -3.72 -11.56
N ASN A 33 -0.44 -4.91 -12.01
CA ASN A 33 -0.37 -5.26 -13.42
C ASN A 33 -1.33 -4.40 -14.25
N LEU A 34 -2.57 -4.23 -13.77
CA LEU A 34 -3.57 -3.39 -14.43
C LEU A 34 -3.09 -1.93 -14.52
N ALA A 35 -2.56 -1.38 -13.44
CA ALA A 35 -2.05 -0.01 -13.42
C ALA A 35 -0.97 0.20 -14.49
N LYS A 36 -0.06 -0.76 -14.62
CA LYS A 36 1.00 -0.70 -15.64
C LYS A 36 0.42 -0.76 -17.06
N ASN A 37 -0.51 -1.65 -17.31
CA ASN A 37 -1.16 -1.76 -18.61
C ASN A 37 -1.91 -0.48 -18.98
N LEU A 38 -2.69 0.06 -18.06
CA LEU A 38 -3.43 1.32 -18.27
C LEU A 38 -2.47 2.48 -18.53
N SER A 39 -1.35 2.55 -17.81
CA SER A 39 -0.36 3.61 -18.02
C SER A 39 0.20 3.58 -19.45
N LYS A 40 0.50 2.40 -19.97
CA LYS A 40 0.99 2.23 -21.34
C LYS A 40 -0.07 2.60 -22.39
N ALA A 41 -1.33 2.32 -22.08
CA ALA A 41 -2.43 2.58 -23.02
C ALA A 41 -2.75 4.07 -23.16
N TYR A 42 -2.67 4.82 -22.06
CA TYR A 42 -3.25 6.17 -21.98
C TYR A 42 -2.25 7.30 -21.73
N ALA A 43 -0.98 7.02 -21.48
CA ALA A 43 0.02 8.06 -21.19
C ALA A 43 0.12 9.09 -22.33
N LYS A 44 0.09 8.61 -23.58
CA LYS A 44 0.15 9.49 -24.76
C LYS A 44 -1.06 10.41 -24.89
N ASP A 45 -2.16 10.10 -24.24
CA ASP A 45 -3.36 10.92 -24.22
C ASP A 45 -3.36 11.91 -23.03
N GLY A 46 -2.25 12.00 -22.29
CA GLY A 46 -2.10 12.91 -21.17
C GLY A 46 -2.70 12.37 -19.87
N VAL A 47 -3.12 11.11 -19.83
CA VAL A 47 -3.65 10.47 -18.60
C VAL A 47 -2.54 9.64 -17.97
N LEU A 48 -2.04 10.10 -16.84
CA LEU A 48 -0.96 9.44 -16.13
C LEU A 48 -1.52 8.56 -15.02
N ILE A 49 -1.17 7.29 -15.08
CA ILE A 49 -1.71 6.27 -14.17
C ILE A 49 -0.55 5.67 -13.37
N ASN A 50 -0.69 5.71 -12.07
CA ASN A 50 0.28 5.19 -11.11
C ASN A 50 -0.46 4.37 -10.04
N SER A 51 0.30 3.73 -9.18
CA SER A 51 -0.25 3.00 -8.04
C SER A 51 0.47 3.36 -6.75
N VAL A 52 -0.22 3.14 -5.63
CA VAL A 52 0.37 3.21 -4.29
C VAL A 52 0.15 1.88 -3.60
N SER A 53 1.14 1.45 -2.83
CA SER A 53 1.11 0.19 -2.09
C SER A 53 1.38 0.46 -0.61
N PRO A 54 0.31 0.73 0.17
CA PRO A 54 0.45 0.94 1.60
C PRO A 54 0.70 -0.38 2.33
N ALA A 55 1.27 -0.30 3.54
CA ALA A 55 1.40 -1.42 4.45
C ALA A 55 0.98 -1.00 5.84
N PHE A 56 0.15 -1.81 6.46
CA PHE A 56 -0.27 -1.72 7.85
C PHE A 56 -0.58 -0.28 8.30
N ILE A 57 -1.56 0.30 7.67
CA ILE A 57 -2.01 1.67 7.96
C ILE A 57 -3.05 1.64 9.09
N ALA A 58 -2.97 2.60 10.01
CA ALA A 58 -3.97 2.80 11.05
C ALA A 58 -5.29 3.27 10.42
N SER A 59 -6.17 2.32 10.20
CA SER A 59 -7.47 2.48 9.54
C SER A 59 -8.52 1.71 10.31
N PRO A 60 -9.82 1.94 10.08
CA PRO A 60 -10.87 1.14 10.73
C PRO A 60 -10.68 -0.36 10.54
N MET A 61 -10.23 -0.79 9.38
CA MET A 61 -9.99 -2.21 9.09
C MET A 61 -8.87 -2.79 9.95
N THR A 62 -7.72 -2.13 10.03
CA THR A 62 -6.59 -2.62 10.85
C THR A 62 -6.84 -2.41 12.33
N ASP A 63 -7.59 -1.39 12.71
CA ASP A 63 -8.02 -1.19 14.11
C ASP A 63 -8.88 -2.39 14.56
N ALA A 64 -9.87 -2.79 13.76
CA ALA A 64 -10.70 -3.95 14.06
C ALA A 64 -9.87 -5.24 14.12
N MET A 65 -8.90 -5.39 13.24
CA MET A 65 -7.99 -6.53 13.19
C MET A 65 -7.15 -6.63 14.47
N MET A 66 -6.62 -5.50 14.92
CA MET A 66 -5.80 -5.45 16.14
C MET A 66 -6.63 -5.63 17.41
N GLN A 67 -7.86 -5.13 17.43
CA GLN A 67 -8.81 -5.36 18.50
C GLN A 67 -9.08 -6.88 18.67
N LYS A 68 -9.36 -7.55 17.56
CA LYS A 68 -9.59 -8.98 17.51
C LYS A 68 -8.38 -9.78 18.01
N ARG A 69 -7.19 -9.37 17.59
CA ARG A 69 -5.94 -9.97 18.03
C ARG A 69 -5.73 -9.79 19.53
N ALA A 70 -6.01 -8.59 20.05
CA ALA A 70 -5.91 -8.28 21.48
C ALA A 70 -6.84 -9.17 22.32
N GLU A 71 -8.08 -9.35 21.90
CA GLU A 71 -9.05 -10.24 22.55
C GLU A 71 -8.55 -11.69 22.55
N LYS A 72 -8.05 -12.16 21.41
CA LYS A 72 -7.56 -13.52 21.26
C LYS A 72 -6.34 -13.81 22.12
N MET A 73 -5.47 -12.83 22.30
CA MET A 73 -4.24 -12.94 23.10
C MET A 73 -4.44 -12.56 24.57
N ASP A 74 -5.61 -12.02 24.91
CA ASP A 74 -5.91 -11.50 26.25
C ASP A 74 -4.89 -10.43 26.68
N VAL A 75 -4.67 -9.44 25.83
CA VAL A 75 -3.76 -8.33 26.05
C VAL A 75 -4.40 -7.00 25.64
N GLU A 76 -3.76 -5.89 25.97
CA GLU A 76 -4.16 -4.56 25.50
C GLU A 76 -3.89 -4.42 23.98
N VAL A 77 -4.64 -3.52 23.32
CA VAL A 77 -4.52 -3.30 21.87
C VAL A 77 -3.09 -2.91 21.47
N ASP A 78 -2.44 -2.05 22.25
CA ASP A 78 -1.06 -1.64 21.96
C ASP A 78 -0.09 -2.82 21.97
N GLN A 79 -0.28 -3.75 22.92
CA GLN A 79 0.51 -4.99 22.99
C GLN A 79 0.24 -5.90 21.79
N ALA A 80 -0.99 -5.96 21.34
CA ALA A 80 -1.37 -6.73 20.14
C ALA A 80 -0.71 -6.14 18.88
N ILE A 81 -0.67 -4.81 18.77
CA ILE A 81 -0.01 -4.12 17.66
C ILE A 81 1.50 -4.43 17.67
N ASP A 82 2.15 -4.29 18.81
CA ASP A 82 3.58 -4.58 18.94
C ASP A 82 3.89 -6.03 18.58
N SER A 83 3.07 -6.96 19.06
CA SER A 83 3.19 -8.37 18.72
C SER A 83 3.04 -8.64 17.23
N PHE A 84 2.07 -7.98 16.59
CA PHE A 84 1.84 -8.12 15.14
C PHE A 84 3.04 -7.59 14.35
N LEU A 85 3.57 -6.43 14.72
CA LEU A 85 4.76 -5.85 14.08
C LEU A 85 5.96 -6.78 14.20
N ASP A 86 6.20 -7.32 15.39
CA ASP A 86 7.37 -8.18 15.65
C ASP A 86 7.28 -9.52 14.92
N ASN A 87 6.10 -10.12 14.88
CA ASN A 87 5.93 -11.49 14.41
C ASN A 87 5.43 -11.60 12.97
N GLU A 88 4.59 -10.67 12.53
CA GLU A 88 3.93 -10.74 11.23
C GLU A 88 4.48 -9.73 10.22
N ARG A 89 5.14 -8.67 10.69
CA ARG A 89 5.70 -7.61 9.84
C ARG A 89 7.12 -7.23 10.30
N PRO A 90 8.05 -8.21 10.42
CA PRO A 90 9.39 -7.95 10.95
C PRO A 90 10.23 -7.03 10.07
N HIS A 91 9.86 -6.86 8.80
CA HIS A 91 10.57 -5.98 7.85
C HIS A 91 10.04 -4.55 7.83
N LEU A 92 9.02 -4.24 8.64
CA LEU A 92 8.50 -2.87 8.72
C LEU A 92 9.49 -2.03 9.55
N GLU A 93 10.42 -1.39 8.89
CA GLU A 93 11.59 -0.75 9.50
C GLU A 93 11.23 0.39 10.46
N LEU A 94 10.13 1.11 10.20
CA LEU A 94 9.69 2.18 11.08
C LEU A 94 9.00 1.68 12.36
N GLN A 95 8.70 0.39 12.44
CA GLN A 95 8.16 -0.30 13.63
C GLN A 95 6.92 0.37 14.21
N ARG A 96 6.06 0.88 13.33
CA ARG A 96 4.76 1.47 13.69
C ARG A 96 3.80 1.34 12.53
N ARG A 97 2.51 1.47 12.81
CA ARG A 97 1.53 1.61 11.73
C ARG A 97 1.71 2.96 11.04
N GLY A 98 1.49 2.99 9.73
CA GLY A 98 1.42 4.23 8.98
C GLY A 98 0.14 4.98 9.29
N LYS A 99 0.14 6.29 9.00
CA LYS A 99 -1.05 7.14 9.15
C LYS A 99 -1.72 7.31 7.80
N VAL A 100 -3.06 7.42 7.79
CA VAL A 100 -3.80 7.65 6.55
C VAL A 100 -3.33 8.91 5.82
N GLN A 101 -2.90 9.94 6.55
CA GLN A 101 -2.37 11.18 5.99
C GLN A 101 -1.06 10.95 5.22
N GLU A 102 -0.27 9.97 5.64
CA GLU A 102 1.00 9.64 4.97
C GLU A 102 0.75 9.02 3.60
N VAL A 103 -0.27 8.19 3.47
CA VAL A 103 -0.71 7.65 2.18
C VAL A 103 -1.35 8.74 1.32
N ALA A 104 -2.22 9.54 1.92
CA ALA A 104 -2.92 10.63 1.24
C ALA A 104 -1.94 11.65 0.63
N ALA A 105 -0.83 11.94 1.30
CA ALA A 105 0.18 12.86 0.79
C ALA A 105 0.80 12.37 -0.52
N VAL A 106 1.08 11.08 -0.62
CA VAL A 106 1.64 10.48 -1.85
C VAL A 106 0.59 10.50 -2.98
N ILE A 107 -0.65 10.14 -2.67
CA ILE A 107 -1.74 10.18 -3.65
C ILE A 107 -1.94 11.61 -4.15
N THR A 108 -1.93 12.60 -3.27
CA THR A 108 -2.07 14.01 -3.62
C THR A 108 -0.97 14.46 -4.57
N PHE A 109 0.27 14.10 -4.30
CA PHE A 109 1.40 14.36 -5.21
C PHE A 109 1.14 13.74 -6.59
N LEU A 110 0.74 12.47 -6.64
CA LEU A 110 0.50 11.77 -7.90
C LEU A 110 -0.69 12.34 -8.69
N CYS A 111 -1.62 12.98 -8.02
CA CYS A 111 -2.76 13.65 -8.65
C CYS A 111 -2.48 15.09 -9.07
N SER A 112 -1.27 15.60 -8.81
CA SER A 112 -0.91 16.99 -9.07
C SER A 112 -0.15 17.19 -10.38
N GLN A 113 0.05 18.44 -10.75
CA GLN A 113 0.91 18.82 -11.88
C GLN A 113 2.37 18.46 -11.62
N GLN A 114 2.79 18.37 -10.36
CA GLN A 114 4.18 18.10 -9.99
C GLN A 114 4.62 16.69 -10.40
N SER A 115 3.68 15.77 -10.60
CA SER A 115 3.96 14.40 -11.05
C SER A 115 3.93 14.23 -12.58
N SER A 116 4.08 15.30 -13.34
CA SER A 116 3.86 15.32 -14.79
C SER A 116 4.79 14.40 -15.60
N PHE A 117 5.87 13.90 -15.00
CA PHE A 117 6.76 12.93 -15.66
C PHE A 117 6.76 11.57 -14.96
N VAL A 118 5.78 11.33 -14.08
CA VAL A 118 5.63 10.09 -13.32
C VAL A 118 4.47 9.30 -13.92
N VAL A 119 4.76 8.13 -14.49
CA VAL A 119 3.77 7.30 -15.15
C VAL A 119 4.13 5.82 -15.02
N GLY A 120 3.14 4.99 -14.67
CA GLY A 120 3.34 3.56 -14.56
C GLY A 120 4.22 3.13 -13.40
N SER A 121 4.33 3.95 -12.37
CA SER A 121 5.15 3.70 -11.18
C SER A 121 4.28 3.25 -10.02
N ASN A 122 4.85 2.39 -9.18
CA ASN A 122 4.24 2.00 -7.91
C ASN A 122 4.99 2.67 -6.76
N TYR A 123 4.27 3.38 -5.91
CA TYR A 123 4.83 4.07 -4.75
C TYR A 123 4.49 3.28 -3.50
N ARG A 124 5.50 2.68 -2.90
CA ARG A 124 5.35 2.00 -1.61
C ARG A 124 5.27 3.03 -0.50
N VAL A 125 4.22 2.92 0.33
CA VAL A 125 4.03 3.73 1.53
C VAL A 125 3.89 2.74 2.67
N ASP A 126 4.99 2.11 3.03
CA ASP A 126 5.02 0.85 3.77
C ASP A 126 6.02 0.83 4.93
N GLY A 127 6.61 1.98 5.28
CA GLY A 127 7.58 2.05 6.37
C GLY A 127 8.78 1.13 6.20
N GLY A 128 9.10 0.71 4.97
CA GLY A 128 10.17 -0.20 4.65
C GLY A 128 9.79 -1.68 4.69
N SER A 129 8.50 -2.00 4.76
CA SER A 129 8.02 -3.39 4.93
C SER A 129 8.43 -4.32 3.79
N VAL A 130 8.40 -3.86 2.55
CA VAL A 130 8.82 -4.67 1.39
C VAL A 130 10.34 -4.74 1.34
N ALA A 131 10.88 -5.92 1.56
CA ALA A 131 12.32 -6.17 1.71
C ALA A 131 13.02 -6.39 0.35
N SER A 132 12.69 -5.59 -0.65
CA SER A 132 13.25 -5.74 -2.00
C SER A 132 13.47 -4.38 -2.65
N VAL A 133 14.52 -4.27 -3.46
CA VAL A 133 14.76 -3.09 -4.30
C VAL A 133 13.84 -3.07 -5.52
N ALA A 134 13.36 -4.23 -5.96
CA ALA A 134 12.40 -4.33 -7.06
C ALA A 134 10.99 -3.93 -6.58
N VAL A 135 10.25 -3.27 -7.45
CA VAL A 135 8.87 -2.83 -7.18
C VAL A 135 7.89 -3.44 -8.14
#